data_d54762c416134f609136ce80278c946d
#
_entry.id   d54762c416134f609136ce80278c946d
#
_cell.length_a   1.000
_cell.length_b   1.000
_cell.length_c   1.000
_cell.angle_alpha   90.00
_cell.angle_beta   90.00
_cell.angle_gamma   90.00
#
_symmetry.space_group_name_H-M   'P 1'
#
loop_
_entity.id
_entity.type
_entity.pdbx_description
1 polymer ?
#
loop_
_entity_poly.entity_id
_entity_poly.type
_entity_poly.pdbx_seq_one_letter_code
_entity_poly.pdbx_strand_id
1 'polypeptide(L)'
;SGINTIAVFPVIESSKKDSLGSEAINKNNFISNSIRKIKEEFPEIILIADIALDPYTDHGHDGILKGGVVENDETIEVLTNQSLLLADAGADILAPSDMMDGRIGIIRNALEEKNFKNTILLSYAAKYNSKFYGPFRDAVKSSSNLGKSSKSSYQMNIGNKDEALHEVALDISEGADIVMVKPAMPYLDIIHLIKQSFKVPTFAYQVSGEYSMLKLAINQGWLDEGVMLESIISIKRAGADAILSYAAKDISKEINYKWVTLLKFKIKKILLIKL
;
A
#
# COMPACT_ATOMS: atom_id res chain seq x y z
N SER A 1 9.38 -2.58 19.90
CA SER A 1 10.01 -2.20 18.62
C SER A 1 9.86 -0.71 18.30
N GLY A 2 8.90 0.00 18.90
CA GLY A 2 8.59 1.40 18.59
C GLY A 2 7.80 1.59 17.28
N ILE A 3 7.38 0.51 16.62
CA ILE A 3 6.45 0.55 15.48
C ILE A 3 5.04 0.61 16.04
N ASN A 4 4.30 1.64 15.66
CA ASN A 4 2.91 1.88 16.06
C ASN A 4 1.93 1.92 14.89
N THR A 5 2.39 1.64 13.67
CA THR A 5 1.56 1.69 12.46
C THR A 5 1.74 0.40 11.67
N ILE A 6 0.64 -0.24 11.31
CA ILE A 6 0.62 -1.55 10.63
C ILE A 6 -0.30 -1.46 9.42
N ALA A 7 0.18 -1.92 8.26
CA ALA A 7 -0.66 -2.13 7.08
C ALA A 7 -1.16 -3.58 7.06
N VAL A 8 -2.47 -3.76 6.82
CA VAL A 8 -3.12 -5.06 6.80
C VAL A 8 -3.61 -5.40 5.39
N PHE A 9 -3.32 -6.64 4.97
CA PHE A 9 -3.70 -7.18 3.67
C PHE A 9 -4.39 -8.52 3.86
N PRO A 10 -5.63 -8.70 3.37
CA PRO A 10 -6.34 -9.96 3.54
C PRO A 10 -5.84 -11.04 2.58
N VAL A 11 -5.85 -12.28 3.05
CA VAL A 11 -5.78 -13.47 2.19
C VAL A 11 -7.14 -14.14 2.26
N ILE A 12 -7.85 -14.18 1.13
CA ILE A 12 -9.22 -14.69 1.05
C ILE A 12 -9.19 -16.12 0.49
N GLU A 13 -9.97 -17.00 1.12
CA GLU A 13 -10.16 -18.37 0.63
C GLU A 13 -10.78 -18.36 -0.77
N SER A 14 -10.33 -19.27 -1.63
CA SER A 14 -10.79 -19.34 -3.03
C SER A 14 -12.31 -19.54 -3.14
N SER A 15 -12.93 -20.22 -2.17
CA SER A 15 -14.38 -20.43 -2.12
C SER A 15 -15.21 -19.16 -1.88
N LYS A 16 -14.57 -18.07 -1.45
CA LYS A 16 -15.20 -16.77 -1.19
C LYS A 16 -14.86 -15.72 -2.24
N LYS A 17 -14.10 -16.10 -3.27
CA LYS A 17 -13.76 -15.22 -4.39
C LYS A 17 -14.78 -15.39 -5.50
N ASP A 18 -15.17 -14.27 -6.11
CA ASP A 18 -16.02 -14.23 -7.28
C ASP A 18 -15.56 -13.14 -8.26
N SER A 19 -16.23 -13.03 -9.40
CA SER A 19 -15.88 -12.04 -10.43
C SER A 19 -16.15 -10.58 -10.04
N LEU A 20 -16.96 -10.35 -8.99
CA LEU A 20 -17.36 -9.04 -8.52
C LEU A 20 -16.61 -8.62 -7.24
N GLY A 21 -15.85 -9.53 -6.63
CA GLY A 21 -15.18 -9.27 -5.36
C GLY A 21 -16.16 -9.07 -4.19
N SER A 22 -17.31 -9.76 -4.20
CA SER A 22 -18.43 -9.53 -3.27
C SER A 22 -18.05 -9.67 -1.79
N GLU A 23 -17.05 -10.50 -1.45
CA GLU A 23 -16.59 -10.63 -0.07
C GLU A 23 -15.92 -9.33 0.44
N ALA A 24 -15.45 -8.42 -0.43
CA ALA A 24 -14.87 -7.14 -0.04
C ALA A 24 -15.86 -6.24 0.72
N ILE A 25 -17.14 -6.34 0.39
CA ILE A 25 -18.23 -5.54 0.99
C ILE A 25 -19.10 -6.35 1.97
N ASN A 26 -18.75 -7.58 2.27
CA ASN A 26 -19.42 -8.38 3.28
C ASN A 26 -19.13 -7.82 4.67
N LYS A 27 -20.16 -7.38 5.39
CA LYS A 27 -20.02 -6.75 6.73
C LYS A 27 -19.33 -7.64 7.77
N ASN A 28 -19.37 -8.94 7.58
CA ASN A 28 -18.79 -9.93 8.48
C ASN A 28 -17.51 -10.57 7.89
N ASN A 29 -16.88 -9.92 6.92
CA ASN A 29 -15.66 -10.46 6.34
C ASN A 29 -14.50 -10.51 7.35
N PHE A 30 -13.52 -11.34 7.04
CA PHE A 30 -12.37 -11.59 7.92
C PHE A 30 -11.60 -10.32 8.27
N ILE A 31 -11.38 -9.43 7.30
CA ILE A 31 -10.53 -8.24 7.51
C ILE A 31 -11.22 -7.22 8.41
N SER A 32 -12.52 -6.95 8.23
CA SER A 32 -13.28 -6.04 9.08
C SER A 32 -13.30 -6.53 10.54
N ASN A 33 -13.54 -7.83 10.75
CA ASN A 33 -13.51 -8.43 12.08
C ASN A 33 -12.12 -8.37 12.71
N SER A 34 -11.06 -8.57 11.91
CA SER A 34 -9.68 -8.45 12.39
C SER A 34 -9.33 -7.03 12.81
N ILE A 35 -9.74 -6.02 12.03
CA ILE A 35 -9.53 -4.61 12.36
C ILE A 35 -10.23 -4.26 13.67
N ARG A 36 -11.51 -4.61 13.84
CA ARG A 36 -12.26 -4.37 15.09
C ARG A 36 -11.53 -4.98 16.28
N LYS A 37 -11.14 -6.25 16.18
CA LYS A 37 -10.44 -6.94 17.25
C LYS A 37 -9.09 -6.33 17.60
N ILE A 38 -8.31 -5.91 16.60
CA ILE A 38 -7.03 -5.25 16.84
C ILE A 38 -7.24 -3.90 17.52
N LYS A 39 -8.24 -3.12 17.10
CA LYS A 39 -8.55 -1.82 17.71
C LYS A 39 -9.10 -1.94 19.13
N GLU A 40 -9.83 -3.01 19.43
CA GLU A 40 -10.29 -3.32 20.80
C GLU A 40 -9.12 -3.68 21.72
N GLU A 41 -8.17 -4.51 21.26
CA GLU A 41 -7.03 -4.97 22.07
C GLU A 41 -5.87 -3.96 22.12
N PHE A 42 -5.67 -3.19 21.03
CA PHE A 42 -4.54 -2.28 20.85
C PHE A 42 -5.00 -0.95 20.23
N PRO A 43 -5.76 -0.12 20.96
CA PRO A 43 -6.35 1.12 20.43
C PRO A 43 -5.31 2.14 19.95
N GLU A 44 -4.07 2.07 20.47
CA GLU A 44 -2.96 2.96 20.11
C GLU A 44 -2.31 2.62 18.77
N ILE A 45 -2.56 1.43 18.22
CA ILE A 45 -2.00 1.02 16.93
C ILE A 45 -2.77 1.70 15.80
N ILE A 46 -2.05 2.35 14.91
CA ILE A 46 -2.59 2.94 13.69
C ILE A 46 -2.67 1.84 12.63
N LEU A 47 -3.89 1.59 12.13
CA LEU A 47 -4.14 0.59 11.11
C LEU A 47 -4.33 1.24 9.74
N ILE A 48 -3.52 0.80 8.77
CA ILE A 48 -3.70 1.09 7.36
C ILE A 48 -4.41 -0.10 6.73
N ALA A 49 -5.59 0.10 6.19
CA ALA A 49 -6.34 -0.92 5.46
C ALA A 49 -6.18 -0.71 3.95
N ASP A 50 -5.73 -1.76 3.26
CA ASP A 50 -5.65 -1.77 1.81
C ASP A 50 -7.05 -1.80 1.19
N ILE A 51 -7.30 -0.96 0.20
CA ILE A 51 -8.56 -0.89 -0.56
C ILE A 51 -8.25 -1.32 -1.99
N ALA A 52 -8.66 -2.54 -2.32
CA ALA A 52 -8.49 -3.14 -3.63
C ALA A 52 -9.34 -4.40 -3.75
N LEU A 53 -9.62 -4.86 -4.96
CA LEU A 53 -10.43 -6.05 -5.19
C LEU A 53 -9.63 -7.31 -5.54
N ASP A 54 -8.34 -7.22 -5.86
CA ASP A 54 -7.54 -8.38 -6.27
C ASP A 54 -7.45 -9.51 -5.22
N PRO A 55 -7.55 -9.26 -3.88
CA PRO A 55 -7.66 -10.37 -2.92
C PRO A 55 -8.99 -11.11 -2.99
N TYR A 56 -10.04 -10.46 -3.52
CA TYR A 56 -11.43 -10.92 -3.47
C TYR A 56 -11.95 -11.43 -4.82
N THR A 57 -11.30 -11.04 -5.92
CA THR A 57 -11.69 -11.47 -7.26
C THR A 57 -11.09 -12.83 -7.61
N ASP A 58 -11.84 -13.66 -8.34
CA ASP A 58 -11.40 -14.97 -8.83
C ASP A 58 -10.40 -14.86 -9.99
N HIS A 59 -10.38 -13.73 -10.71
CA HIS A 59 -9.46 -13.40 -11.79
C HIS A 59 -8.22 -12.60 -11.38
N GLY A 60 -8.11 -12.12 -10.12
CA GLY A 60 -6.94 -11.45 -9.55
C GLY A 60 -6.66 -10.03 -10.03
N HIS A 61 -7.56 -9.38 -10.76
CA HIS A 61 -7.48 -7.95 -11.06
C HIS A 61 -7.99 -7.10 -9.90
N ASP A 62 -7.51 -5.84 -9.82
CA ASP A 62 -7.90 -4.89 -8.76
C ASP A 62 -9.32 -4.31 -8.94
N GLY A 63 -10.04 -4.69 -10.00
CA GLY A 63 -11.38 -4.20 -10.31
C GLY A 63 -12.25 -5.22 -11.03
N ILE A 64 -13.48 -4.84 -11.31
CA ILE A 64 -14.50 -5.65 -12.00
C ILE A 64 -14.14 -5.76 -13.48
N LEU A 65 -14.16 -6.99 -14.03
CA LEU A 65 -13.86 -7.24 -15.43
C LEU A 65 -15.14 -7.34 -16.26
N LYS A 66 -15.17 -6.61 -17.39
CA LYS A 66 -16.14 -6.79 -18.48
C LYS A 66 -15.42 -6.92 -19.81
N GLY A 67 -15.67 -7.99 -20.53
CA GLY A 67 -15.02 -8.22 -21.82
C GLY A 67 -13.49 -8.26 -21.76
N GLY A 68 -12.90 -8.59 -20.60
CA GLY A 68 -11.44 -8.62 -20.38
C GLY A 68 -10.81 -7.28 -20.04
N VAL A 69 -11.60 -6.23 -19.85
CA VAL A 69 -11.17 -4.89 -19.43
C VAL A 69 -11.70 -4.61 -18.02
N VAL A 70 -10.91 -3.91 -17.20
CA VAL A 70 -11.39 -3.44 -15.89
C VAL A 70 -12.31 -2.24 -16.10
N GLU A 71 -13.53 -2.34 -15.59
CA GLU A 71 -14.52 -1.25 -15.60
C GLU A 71 -14.27 -0.32 -14.44
N ASN A 72 -13.94 0.94 -14.74
CA ASN A 72 -13.55 1.96 -13.76
C ASN A 72 -14.69 2.26 -12.77
N ASP A 73 -15.82 2.71 -13.26
CA ASP A 73 -16.89 3.30 -12.44
C ASP A 73 -17.55 2.25 -11.52
N GLU A 74 -17.84 1.06 -12.04
CA GLU A 74 -18.39 -0.03 -11.23
C GLU A 74 -17.37 -0.51 -10.17
N THR A 75 -16.08 -0.50 -10.51
CA THR A 75 -15.03 -0.81 -9.55
C THR A 75 -15.01 0.19 -8.41
N ILE A 76 -15.06 1.50 -8.72
CA ILE A 76 -15.05 2.56 -7.70
C ILE A 76 -16.25 2.46 -6.76
N GLU A 77 -17.43 2.08 -7.26
CA GLU A 77 -18.60 1.86 -6.40
C GLU A 77 -18.34 0.79 -5.33
N VAL A 78 -17.75 -0.33 -5.73
CA VAL A 78 -17.41 -1.41 -4.77
C VAL A 78 -16.29 -0.98 -3.82
N LEU A 79 -15.25 -0.30 -4.32
CA LEU A 79 -14.15 0.23 -3.49
C LEU A 79 -14.65 1.26 -2.47
N THR A 80 -15.63 2.09 -2.84
CA THR A 80 -16.26 3.05 -1.94
C THR A 80 -17.00 2.33 -0.80
N ASN A 81 -17.78 1.30 -1.11
CA ASN A 81 -18.47 0.48 -0.12
C ASN A 81 -17.48 -0.27 0.79
N GLN A 82 -16.39 -0.81 0.23
CA GLN A 82 -15.29 -1.41 0.99
C GLN A 82 -14.65 -0.38 1.94
N SER A 83 -14.41 0.84 1.46
CA SER A 83 -13.81 1.91 2.25
C SER A 83 -14.68 2.28 3.45
N LEU A 84 -15.99 2.46 3.25
CA LEU A 84 -16.94 2.74 4.33
C LEU A 84 -16.99 1.60 5.36
N LEU A 85 -16.96 0.36 4.90
CA LEU A 85 -16.96 -0.82 5.76
C LEU A 85 -15.70 -0.91 6.64
N LEU A 86 -14.52 -0.62 6.08
CA LEU A 86 -13.26 -0.69 6.81
C LEU A 86 -13.07 0.53 7.73
N ALA A 87 -13.59 1.71 7.37
CA ALA A 87 -13.66 2.87 8.26
C ALA A 87 -14.56 2.57 9.48
N ASP A 88 -15.75 1.99 9.26
CA ASP A 88 -16.66 1.55 10.33
C ASP A 88 -16.02 0.49 11.24
N ALA A 89 -15.18 -0.37 10.69
CA ALA A 89 -14.43 -1.35 11.46
C ALA A 89 -13.31 -0.74 12.32
N GLY A 90 -12.97 0.54 12.13
CA GLY A 90 -11.98 1.27 12.91
C GLY A 90 -10.60 1.42 12.23
N ALA A 91 -10.50 1.25 10.92
CA ALA A 91 -9.27 1.58 10.20
C ALA A 91 -8.99 3.08 10.31
N ASP A 92 -7.77 3.45 10.69
CA ASP A 92 -7.35 4.86 10.82
C ASP A 92 -6.99 5.47 9.45
N ILE A 93 -6.44 4.64 8.57
CA ILE A 93 -6.00 5.04 7.24
C ILE A 93 -6.57 4.04 6.22
N LEU A 94 -7.23 4.55 5.21
CA LEU A 94 -7.64 3.77 4.04
C LEU A 94 -6.66 4.02 2.90
N ALA A 95 -6.22 2.95 2.25
CA ALA A 95 -5.16 3.01 1.25
C ALA A 95 -5.60 2.42 -0.10
N PRO A 96 -6.33 3.18 -0.93
CA PRO A 96 -6.71 2.76 -2.28
C PRO A 96 -5.48 2.42 -3.12
N SER A 97 -5.36 1.15 -3.48
CA SER A 97 -4.20 0.61 -4.20
C SER A 97 -4.53 0.09 -5.59
N ASP A 98 -5.74 0.30 -6.05
CA ASP A 98 -6.33 -0.21 -7.28
C ASP A 98 -5.90 0.56 -8.54
N MET A 99 -5.66 1.86 -8.46
CA MET A 99 -5.32 2.78 -9.56
C MET A 99 -6.51 3.13 -10.48
N MET A 100 -7.76 3.05 -10.01
CA MET A 100 -8.90 3.54 -10.77
C MET A 100 -8.94 5.07 -10.79
N ASP A 101 -9.38 5.65 -11.89
CA ASP A 101 -9.45 7.11 -12.08
C ASP A 101 -10.61 7.72 -11.29
N GLY A 102 -10.36 8.82 -10.55
CA GLY A 102 -11.37 9.54 -9.75
C GLY A 102 -11.76 8.89 -8.42
N ARG A 103 -11.15 7.75 -8.06
CA ARG A 103 -11.52 6.97 -6.87
C ARG A 103 -11.32 7.71 -5.56
N ILE A 104 -10.29 8.54 -5.46
CA ILE A 104 -9.97 9.25 -4.22
C ILE A 104 -11.07 10.26 -3.90
N GLY A 105 -11.54 11.02 -4.89
CA GLY A 105 -12.60 12.01 -4.71
C GLY A 105 -13.93 11.38 -4.30
N ILE A 106 -14.30 10.27 -4.93
CA ILE A 106 -15.54 9.56 -4.62
C ILE A 106 -15.51 8.96 -3.21
N ILE A 107 -14.39 8.30 -2.83
CA ILE A 107 -14.22 7.73 -1.50
C ILE A 107 -14.21 8.86 -0.44
N ARG A 108 -13.50 9.98 -0.67
CA ARG A 108 -13.48 11.12 0.25
C ARG A 108 -14.88 11.66 0.50
N ASN A 109 -15.63 11.90 -0.55
CA ASN A 109 -17.00 12.41 -0.42
C ASN A 109 -17.88 11.44 0.37
N ALA A 110 -17.80 10.15 0.11
CA ALA A 110 -18.58 9.14 0.83
C ALA A 110 -18.21 9.07 2.34
N LEU A 111 -16.92 9.21 2.67
CA LEU A 111 -16.46 9.27 4.06
C LEU A 111 -16.99 10.50 4.78
N GLU A 112 -16.98 11.69 4.15
CA GLU A 112 -17.50 12.92 4.70
C GLU A 112 -19.02 12.81 4.95
N GLU A 113 -19.78 12.29 3.99
CA GLU A 113 -21.23 12.08 4.11
C GLU A 113 -21.60 11.13 5.26
N LYS A 114 -20.74 10.14 5.55
CA LYS A 114 -20.92 9.19 6.66
C LYS A 114 -20.25 9.63 7.97
N ASN A 115 -19.75 10.88 8.05
CA ASN A 115 -19.07 11.45 9.21
C ASN A 115 -17.74 10.76 9.61
N PHE A 116 -17.08 10.06 8.70
CA PHE A 116 -15.73 9.52 8.91
C PHE A 116 -14.65 10.58 8.62
N LYS A 117 -14.84 11.79 9.16
CA LYS A 117 -14.01 12.99 8.87
C LYS A 117 -12.53 12.85 9.29
N ASN A 118 -12.25 11.97 10.25
CA ASN A 118 -10.90 11.75 10.75
C ASN A 118 -10.17 10.58 10.06
N THR A 119 -10.84 9.87 9.15
CA THR A 119 -10.24 8.77 8.40
C THR A 119 -9.31 9.35 7.33
N ILE A 120 -8.05 8.96 7.39
CA ILE A 120 -7.00 9.42 6.48
C ILE A 120 -7.08 8.63 5.17
N LEU A 121 -6.97 9.32 4.02
CA LEU A 121 -6.80 8.69 2.71
C LEU A 121 -5.32 8.72 2.28
N LEU A 122 -4.74 7.53 2.14
CA LEU A 122 -3.40 7.31 1.60
C LEU A 122 -3.53 6.76 0.18
N SER A 123 -3.37 7.59 -0.83
CA SER A 123 -3.43 7.11 -2.21
C SER A 123 -2.13 6.43 -2.64
N TYR A 124 -2.24 5.26 -3.27
CA TYR A 124 -1.16 4.68 -4.07
C TYR A 124 -1.04 5.44 -5.40
N ALA A 125 -0.76 6.73 -5.31
CA ALA A 125 -0.82 7.69 -6.42
C ALA A 125 0.20 7.40 -7.54
N ALA A 126 1.35 6.81 -7.21
CA ALA A 126 2.37 6.43 -8.18
C ALA A 126 2.72 4.94 -8.04
N LYS A 127 1.83 4.06 -8.54
CA LYS A 127 2.01 2.61 -8.53
C LYS A 127 2.38 2.11 -9.93
N TYR A 128 3.61 1.65 -10.07
CA TYR A 128 4.16 1.17 -11.34
C TYR A 128 3.86 -0.31 -11.60
N ASN A 129 3.71 -0.69 -12.87
CA ASN A 129 3.54 -2.09 -13.29
C ASN A 129 4.88 -2.87 -13.18
N SER A 130 5.36 -3.02 -11.96
CA SER A 130 6.68 -3.51 -11.64
C SER A 130 6.76 -5.04 -11.60
N LYS A 131 7.93 -5.58 -11.96
CA LYS A 131 8.27 -7.00 -11.79
C LYS A 131 8.67 -7.36 -10.36
N PHE A 132 8.87 -6.37 -9.47
CA PHE A 132 9.22 -6.59 -8.06
C PHE A 132 8.05 -7.06 -7.18
N TYR A 133 6.83 -7.27 -7.72
CA TYR A 133 5.67 -7.71 -6.94
C TYR A 133 5.55 -9.24 -6.78
N GLY A 134 6.42 -10.03 -7.42
CA GLY A 134 6.30 -11.49 -7.49
C GLY A 134 6.01 -12.17 -6.14
N PRO A 135 6.89 -12.06 -5.11
CA PRO A 135 6.69 -12.77 -3.85
C PRO A 135 5.39 -12.42 -3.12
N PHE A 136 4.92 -11.17 -3.20
CA PHE A 136 3.63 -10.78 -2.63
C PHE A 136 2.46 -11.43 -3.37
N ARG A 137 2.47 -11.40 -4.71
CA ARG A 137 1.43 -12.04 -5.52
C ARG A 137 1.29 -13.52 -5.23
N ASP A 138 2.40 -14.20 -5.00
CA ASP A 138 2.42 -15.62 -4.63
C ASP A 138 1.83 -15.82 -3.23
N ALA A 139 2.19 -14.98 -2.26
CA ALA A 139 1.70 -15.07 -0.88
C ALA A 139 0.18 -14.87 -0.77
N VAL A 140 -0.40 -13.92 -1.54
CA VAL A 140 -1.85 -13.66 -1.57
C VAL A 140 -2.59 -14.50 -2.62
N LYS A 141 -1.87 -15.41 -3.33
CA LYS A 141 -2.41 -16.29 -4.38
C LYS A 141 -3.09 -15.55 -5.53
N SER A 142 -2.66 -14.33 -5.82
CA SER A 142 -3.19 -13.54 -6.94
C SER A 142 -2.50 -13.85 -8.27
N SER A 143 -1.25 -14.33 -8.25
CA SER A 143 -0.51 -14.70 -9.46
C SER A 143 -1.14 -15.87 -10.22
N SER A 144 -1.69 -16.87 -9.51
CA SER A 144 -2.33 -18.03 -10.14
C SER A 144 -3.64 -17.67 -10.88
N ASN A 145 -4.32 -16.61 -10.44
CA ASN A 145 -5.60 -16.20 -10.96
C ASN A 145 -5.45 -15.25 -12.17
N LEU A 146 -4.41 -14.41 -12.20
CA LEU A 146 -4.13 -13.51 -13.32
C LEU A 146 -3.82 -14.26 -14.65
N GLY A 147 -3.33 -15.49 -14.58
CA GLY A 147 -2.95 -16.28 -15.75
C GLY A 147 -1.94 -15.53 -16.63
N LYS A 148 -2.30 -15.28 -17.90
CA LYS A 148 -1.51 -14.48 -18.86
C LYS A 148 -1.88 -12.99 -18.87
N SER A 149 -2.86 -12.55 -18.07
CA SER A 149 -3.32 -11.16 -18.02
C SER A 149 -2.29 -10.25 -17.36
N SER A 150 -2.36 -8.97 -17.64
CA SER A 150 -1.45 -7.95 -17.11
C SER A 150 -2.25 -6.81 -16.50
N LYS A 151 -1.71 -6.23 -15.42
CA LYS A 151 -2.26 -5.01 -14.80
C LYS A 151 -1.78 -3.72 -15.50
N SER A 152 -1.17 -3.85 -16.70
CA SER A 152 -0.57 -2.72 -17.43
C SER A 152 -1.59 -1.70 -17.95
N SER A 153 -2.87 -2.04 -17.97
CA SER A 153 -3.94 -1.12 -18.41
C SER A 153 -4.29 -0.05 -17.37
N TYR A 154 -3.91 -0.26 -16.11
CA TYR A 154 -4.21 0.67 -15.02
C TYR A 154 -3.03 0.91 -14.03
N GLN A 155 -1.93 0.17 -14.13
CA GLN A 155 -0.70 0.48 -13.41
C GLN A 155 0.26 1.22 -14.33
N MET A 156 0.98 2.21 -13.80
CA MET A 156 1.84 3.12 -14.54
C MET A 156 2.98 2.39 -15.28
N ASN A 157 3.35 2.92 -16.44
CA ASN A 157 4.49 2.42 -17.20
C ASN A 157 5.80 2.70 -16.47
N ILE A 158 6.64 1.67 -16.33
CA ILE A 158 7.93 1.75 -15.60
C ILE A 158 8.93 2.75 -16.22
N GLY A 159 8.76 3.14 -17.46
CA GLY A 159 9.60 4.11 -18.17
C GLY A 159 9.08 5.54 -18.14
N ASN A 160 7.91 5.79 -17.52
CA ASN A 160 7.27 7.10 -17.50
C ASN A 160 7.31 7.73 -16.10
N LYS A 161 8.00 8.86 -15.96
CA LYS A 161 8.06 9.62 -14.72
C LYS A 161 7.04 10.76 -14.66
N ASP A 162 6.64 11.30 -15.81
CA ASP A 162 5.83 12.52 -15.88
C ASP A 162 4.37 12.20 -15.52
N GLU A 163 3.89 11.00 -15.85
CA GLU A 163 2.59 10.47 -15.42
C GLU A 163 2.46 10.48 -13.89
N ALA A 164 3.54 10.18 -13.15
CA ALA A 164 3.51 10.21 -11.69
C ALA A 164 3.18 11.59 -11.12
N LEU A 165 3.65 12.68 -11.74
CA LEU A 165 3.29 14.02 -11.32
C LEU A 165 1.82 14.34 -11.60
N HIS A 166 1.32 13.88 -12.74
CA HIS A 166 -0.08 14.08 -13.12
C HIS A 166 -1.04 13.35 -12.17
N GLU A 167 -0.83 12.07 -11.97
CA GLU A 167 -1.65 11.24 -11.06
C GLU A 167 -1.62 11.73 -9.62
N VAL A 168 -0.44 12.09 -9.09
CA VAL A 168 -0.32 12.64 -7.75
C VAL A 168 -1.04 13.98 -7.62
N ALA A 169 -0.98 14.86 -8.63
CA ALA A 169 -1.69 16.12 -8.62
C ALA A 169 -3.21 15.92 -8.58
N LEU A 170 -3.74 14.96 -9.36
CA LEU A 170 -5.15 14.60 -9.37
C LEU A 170 -5.58 14.06 -8.01
N ASP A 171 -4.89 13.05 -7.47
CA ASP A 171 -5.22 12.46 -6.18
C ASP A 171 -5.20 13.47 -5.02
N ILE A 172 -4.25 14.43 -5.03
CA ILE A 172 -4.22 15.53 -4.05
C ILE A 172 -5.46 16.42 -4.22
N SER A 173 -5.82 16.79 -5.45
CA SER A 173 -6.98 17.63 -5.73
C SER A 173 -8.31 16.94 -5.36
N GLU A 174 -8.35 15.64 -5.40
CA GLU A 174 -9.45 14.76 -5.00
C GLU A 174 -9.54 14.54 -3.49
N GLY A 175 -8.56 14.97 -2.71
CA GLY A 175 -8.57 14.90 -1.26
C GLY A 175 -7.73 13.80 -0.62
N ALA A 176 -6.69 13.31 -1.29
CA ALA A 176 -5.68 12.47 -0.65
C ALA A 176 -4.90 13.24 0.41
N ASP A 177 -4.83 12.70 1.62
CA ASP A 177 -4.04 13.27 2.73
C ASP A 177 -2.56 12.87 2.61
N ILE A 178 -2.30 11.70 2.06
CA ILE A 178 -0.98 11.10 1.89
C ILE A 178 -0.90 10.48 0.49
N VAL A 179 0.25 10.63 -0.17
CA VAL A 179 0.52 9.96 -1.45
C VAL A 179 1.63 8.94 -1.29
N MET A 180 1.59 7.85 -2.06
CA MET A 180 2.56 6.76 -1.99
C MET A 180 3.16 6.44 -3.34
N VAL A 181 4.48 6.21 -3.35
CA VAL A 181 5.24 5.64 -4.48
C VAL A 181 5.47 4.16 -4.24
N LYS A 182 5.17 3.33 -5.22
CA LYS A 182 5.34 1.88 -5.18
C LYS A 182 5.81 1.33 -6.54
N PRO A 183 6.92 0.58 -6.62
CA PRO A 183 7.92 0.27 -5.58
C PRO A 183 8.75 1.46 -5.11
N ALA A 184 9.72 1.23 -4.20
CA ALA A 184 10.53 2.30 -3.61
C ALA A 184 11.97 2.39 -4.17
N MET A 185 12.79 1.34 -4.02
CA MET A 185 14.22 1.41 -4.34
C MET A 185 14.52 1.75 -5.81
N PRO A 186 13.85 1.15 -6.80
CA PRO A 186 14.07 1.50 -8.21
C PRO A 186 13.46 2.85 -8.63
N TYR A 187 12.72 3.51 -7.72
CA TYR A 187 11.95 4.73 -7.99
C TYR A 187 12.29 5.86 -7.01
N LEU A 188 13.57 5.94 -6.55
CA LEU A 188 14.04 7.00 -5.68
C LEU A 188 13.93 8.39 -6.34
N ASP A 189 14.10 8.45 -7.63
CA ASP A 189 13.91 9.65 -8.47
C ASP A 189 12.44 10.12 -8.41
N ILE A 190 11.49 9.21 -8.50
CA ILE A 190 10.05 9.51 -8.41
C ILE A 190 9.67 9.98 -7.01
N ILE A 191 10.16 9.32 -5.96
CA ILE A 191 9.95 9.74 -4.57
C ILE A 191 10.48 11.17 -4.37
N HIS A 192 11.68 11.45 -4.87
CA HIS A 192 12.29 12.76 -4.78
C HIS A 192 11.47 13.81 -5.56
N LEU A 193 11.11 13.50 -6.80
CA LEU A 193 10.35 14.37 -7.68
C LEU A 193 9.01 14.77 -7.07
N ILE A 194 8.22 13.80 -6.58
CA ILE A 194 6.93 14.04 -5.94
C ILE A 194 7.10 14.88 -4.67
N LYS A 195 8.05 14.50 -3.80
CA LYS A 195 8.27 15.24 -2.55
C LYS A 195 8.69 16.70 -2.79
N GLN A 196 9.52 16.95 -3.78
CA GLN A 196 9.95 18.32 -4.13
C GLN A 196 8.81 19.13 -4.76
N SER A 197 7.99 18.51 -5.61
CA SER A 197 6.94 19.21 -6.35
C SER A 197 5.74 19.57 -5.46
N PHE A 198 5.29 18.65 -4.63
CA PHE A 198 4.03 18.82 -3.88
C PHE A 198 4.20 19.12 -2.40
N LYS A 199 5.31 18.70 -1.78
CA LYS A 199 5.62 18.88 -0.35
C LYS A 199 4.59 18.29 0.61
N VAL A 200 3.71 17.44 0.12
CA VAL A 200 2.73 16.67 0.92
C VAL A 200 3.39 15.51 1.66
N PRO A 201 2.72 14.89 2.63
CA PRO A 201 3.17 13.62 3.20
C PRO A 201 3.33 12.56 2.11
N THR A 202 4.56 12.08 1.92
CA THR A 202 4.91 11.15 0.84
C THR A 202 5.40 9.84 1.46
N PHE A 203 4.69 8.75 1.21
CA PHE A 203 5.08 7.42 1.64
C PHE A 203 5.76 6.67 0.49
N ALA A 204 6.53 5.66 0.84
CA ALA A 204 7.15 4.76 -0.13
C ALA A 204 6.99 3.30 0.32
N TYR A 205 6.81 2.39 -0.63
CA TYR A 205 6.63 0.98 -0.34
C TYR A 205 7.82 0.18 -0.87
N GLN A 206 8.72 -0.24 0.03
CA GLN A 206 9.72 -1.25 -0.28
C GLN A 206 9.01 -2.61 -0.41
N VAL A 207 8.78 -3.04 -1.65
CA VAL A 207 7.92 -4.19 -1.94
C VAL A 207 8.64 -5.53 -1.73
N SER A 208 7.88 -6.60 -1.79
CA SER A 208 8.33 -7.95 -1.48
C SER A 208 9.55 -8.41 -2.29
N GLY A 209 9.61 -8.07 -3.59
CA GLY A 209 10.74 -8.41 -4.44
C GLY A 209 12.02 -7.65 -4.08
N GLU A 210 11.90 -6.37 -3.70
CA GLU A 210 13.03 -5.57 -3.21
C GLU A 210 13.60 -6.19 -1.93
N TYR A 211 12.72 -6.47 -0.96
CA TYR A 211 13.09 -7.12 0.29
C TYR A 211 13.73 -8.50 0.06
N SER A 212 13.09 -9.35 -0.74
CA SER A 212 13.56 -10.72 -1.00
C SER A 212 14.91 -10.75 -1.72
N MET A 213 15.14 -9.83 -2.66
CA MET A 213 16.41 -9.68 -3.38
C MET A 213 17.54 -9.36 -2.42
N LEU A 214 17.35 -8.36 -1.54
CA LEU A 214 18.36 -8.00 -0.53
C LEU A 214 18.59 -9.14 0.47
N LYS A 215 17.50 -9.75 0.96
CA LYS A 215 17.59 -10.83 1.93
C LYS A 215 18.32 -12.05 1.38
N LEU A 216 18.08 -12.39 0.11
CA LEU A 216 18.79 -13.47 -0.56
C LEU A 216 20.28 -13.16 -0.70
N ALA A 217 20.63 -11.95 -1.14
CA ALA A 217 22.04 -11.55 -1.32
C ALA A 217 22.80 -11.54 0.02
N ILE A 218 22.16 -11.09 1.10
CA ILE A 218 22.71 -11.18 2.46
C ILE A 218 22.92 -12.64 2.88
N ASN A 219 21.91 -13.49 2.70
CA ASN A 219 21.99 -14.91 3.08
C ASN A 219 23.07 -15.68 2.30
N GLN A 220 23.40 -15.24 1.08
CA GLN A 220 24.48 -15.81 0.27
C GLN A 220 25.87 -15.21 0.60
N GLY A 221 25.94 -14.25 1.51
CA GLY A 221 27.18 -13.55 1.84
C GLY A 221 27.71 -12.62 0.74
N TRP A 222 26.88 -12.27 -0.24
CA TRP A 222 27.25 -11.34 -1.33
C TRP A 222 27.18 -9.88 -0.87
N LEU A 223 26.31 -9.58 0.08
CA LEU A 223 26.13 -8.26 0.67
C LEU A 223 26.19 -8.34 2.19
N ASP A 224 26.70 -7.29 2.82
CA ASP A 224 26.67 -7.10 4.27
C ASP A 224 25.23 -6.93 4.78
N GLU A 225 24.94 -7.33 6.02
CA GLU A 225 23.62 -7.19 6.64
C GLU A 225 23.14 -5.73 6.69
N GLY A 226 24.06 -4.77 6.81
CA GLY A 226 23.79 -3.34 6.85
C GLY A 226 23.12 -2.79 5.59
N VAL A 227 23.17 -3.51 4.45
CA VAL A 227 22.55 -3.06 3.18
C VAL A 227 21.02 -2.92 3.31
N MET A 228 20.38 -3.70 4.19
CA MET A 228 18.94 -3.57 4.42
C MET A 228 18.61 -2.21 5.03
N LEU A 229 19.35 -1.77 6.05
CA LEU A 229 19.20 -0.44 6.62
C LEU A 229 19.60 0.66 5.64
N GLU A 230 20.67 0.48 4.86
CA GLU A 230 21.10 1.42 3.84
C GLU A 230 20.01 1.64 2.79
N SER A 231 19.31 0.59 2.37
CA SER A 231 18.19 0.69 1.45
C SER A 231 17.06 1.58 1.99
N ILE A 232 16.70 1.41 3.27
CA ILE A 232 15.69 2.25 3.94
C ILE A 232 16.16 3.70 4.07
N ILE A 233 17.44 3.91 4.39
CA ILE A 233 18.03 5.26 4.46
C ILE A 233 18.00 5.93 3.08
N SER A 234 18.26 5.19 2.00
CA SER A 234 18.22 5.73 0.64
C SER A 234 16.81 6.21 0.25
N ILE A 235 15.78 5.42 0.60
CA ILE A 235 14.38 5.78 0.39
C ILE A 235 14.01 7.02 1.23
N LYS A 236 14.44 7.06 2.49
CA LYS A 236 14.25 8.23 3.37
C LYS A 236 14.96 9.47 2.84
N ARG A 237 16.20 9.34 2.36
CA ARG A 237 16.98 10.42 1.76
C ARG A 237 16.35 10.96 0.48
N ALA A 238 15.67 10.10 -0.31
CA ALA A 238 14.91 10.54 -1.47
C ALA A 238 13.71 11.43 -1.12
N GLY A 239 13.23 11.39 0.13
CA GLY A 239 12.18 12.29 0.62
C GLY A 239 10.98 11.61 1.26
N ALA A 240 10.94 10.29 1.38
CA ALA A 240 9.84 9.59 2.02
C ALA A 240 9.67 10.00 3.49
N ASP A 241 8.45 10.35 3.89
CA ASP A 241 8.10 10.65 5.29
C ASP A 241 7.89 9.38 6.11
N ALA A 242 7.35 8.33 5.48
CA ALA A 242 7.27 7.00 6.05
C ALA A 242 7.52 5.93 4.98
N ILE A 243 7.90 4.73 5.42
CA ILE A 243 8.26 3.63 4.53
C ILE A 243 7.54 2.36 4.99
N LEU A 244 6.75 1.77 4.10
CA LEU A 244 6.23 0.42 4.29
C LEU A 244 7.34 -0.57 3.91
N SER A 245 7.67 -1.50 4.80
CA SER A 245 8.74 -2.48 4.56
C SER A 245 8.51 -3.76 5.35
N TYR A 246 8.82 -4.89 4.72
CA TYR A 246 8.87 -6.20 5.38
C TYR A 246 9.99 -6.29 6.43
N ALA A 247 11.05 -5.50 6.25
CA ALA A 247 12.17 -5.42 7.19
C ALA A 247 11.90 -4.52 8.42
N ALA A 248 10.74 -3.86 8.51
CA ALA A 248 10.48 -2.82 9.50
C ALA A 248 10.76 -3.26 10.95
N LYS A 249 10.38 -4.49 11.32
CA LYS A 249 10.61 -5.04 12.68
C LYS A 249 12.10 -5.21 13.01
N ASP A 250 12.89 -5.68 12.04
CA ASP A 250 14.33 -5.93 12.26
C ASP A 250 15.09 -4.61 12.26
N ILE A 251 14.81 -3.73 11.31
CA ILE A 251 15.39 -2.39 11.22
C ILE A 251 15.05 -1.56 12.45
N SER A 252 13.82 -1.64 12.99
CA SER A 252 13.44 -0.88 14.18
C SER A 252 14.28 -1.26 15.41
N LYS A 253 14.65 -2.54 15.54
CA LYS A 253 15.55 -2.98 16.61
C LYS A 253 16.96 -2.40 16.42
N GLU A 254 17.45 -2.42 15.18
CA GLU A 254 18.77 -1.90 14.85
C GLU A 254 18.87 -0.38 15.10
N ILE A 255 17.86 0.38 14.67
CA ILE A 255 17.78 1.82 14.90
C ILE A 255 17.74 2.15 16.39
N ASN A 256 16.94 1.45 17.18
CA ASN A 256 16.85 1.67 18.62
C ASN A 256 18.13 1.28 19.36
N TYR A 257 18.92 0.35 18.85
CA TYR A 257 20.16 -0.12 19.50
C TYR A 257 21.40 0.72 19.16
N LYS A 258 21.55 1.16 17.92
CA LYS A 258 22.77 1.84 17.42
C LYS A 258 22.70 3.37 17.41
N TRP A 259 21.52 3.98 17.45
CA TRP A 259 21.35 5.41 17.14
C TRP A 259 21.07 6.32 18.35
N VAL A 260 21.04 5.79 19.55
CA VAL A 260 21.00 6.60 20.78
C VAL A 260 22.29 7.42 20.93
N THR A 261 23.38 7.06 20.24
CA THR A 261 24.71 7.64 20.45
C THR A 261 25.18 8.59 19.33
N LEU A 262 24.67 8.59 18.11
CA LEU A 262 25.36 9.28 17.00
C LEU A 262 24.57 10.21 16.08
N LEU A 263 23.24 10.15 15.94
CA LEU A 263 22.52 11.10 15.10
C LEU A 263 21.09 11.35 15.60
N LYS A 264 20.78 12.59 15.98
CA LYS A 264 19.43 13.11 16.22
C LYS A 264 18.59 13.19 14.92
N PHE A 265 18.62 12.18 14.07
CA PHE A 265 17.71 12.08 12.96
C PHE A 265 16.46 11.29 13.38
N LYS A 266 15.36 12.00 13.53
CA LYS A 266 14.04 11.41 13.82
C LYS A 266 13.53 10.64 12.61
N ILE A 267 13.92 9.37 12.42
CA ILE A 267 13.15 8.44 11.59
C ILE A 267 11.95 8.02 12.43
N LYS A 268 10.86 8.80 12.37
CA LYS A 268 9.73 8.61 13.28
C LYS A 268 8.69 7.61 12.81
N LYS A 269 8.73 7.12 11.55
CA LYS A 269 7.66 6.25 11.03
C LYS A 269 8.21 5.22 10.04
N ILE A 270 8.50 4.03 10.50
CA ILE A 270 8.64 2.82 9.67
C ILE A 270 7.39 1.98 9.92
N LEU A 271 6.71 1.57 8.85
CA LEU A 271 5.47 0.81 8.90
C LEU A 271 5.75 -0.67 8.70
N LEU A 272 5.16 -1.51 9.56
CA LEU A 272 5.30 -2.95 9.47
C LEU A 272 4.26 -3.53 8.50
N ILE A 273 4.72 -4.34 7.56
CA ILE A 273 3.86 -5.24 6.79
C ILE A 273 4.06 -6.64 7.35
N LYS A 274 2.96 -7.27 7.76
CA LYS A 274 2.95 -8.68 8.15
C LYS A 274 2.22 -9.46 7.07
N LEU A 275 2.91 -10.40 6.44
CA LEU A 275 2.29 -11.44 5.60
C LEU A 275 1.64 -12.51 6.47
#